data_312d128e54183521023b80b7434533c2
#
_entry.id   312d128e54183521023b80b7434533c2
#
_cell.length_a   1.000
_cell.length_b   1.000
_cell.length_c   1.000
_cell.angle_alpha   90.00
_cell.angle_beta   90.00
_cell.angle_gamma   90.00
#
_symmetry.space_group_name_H-M   'P 1'
#
loop_
_entity.id
_entity.type
_entity.pdbx_description
1 polymer ?
#
loop_
_entity_poly.entity_id
_entity_poly.type
_entity_poly.pdbx_seq_one_letter_code
_entity_poly.pdbx_strand_id
1 'polypeptide(L)'
;MELNGEQISLVQLAAVASGGEAVHITDRARPRILASRKLIEQIIERDAVVYGVNTGFGKLAEVRIRRHELRQLQLNLVRSHACGIGNPLSEPEVRAMMLLRANVLALGLSGVRCEVIELLCEMLNRRIYPVVPEKGSVGASGDLAPLSHLALSLVGEGEALFEGRRMSSAEALRRVRLTPLELEAKEGLALLNGTQAMHAVGGLALLRAQRLARVADVAGAMTLEALKGTPAAFDLRLQNARPHPGQKVVAEHLLSLMDGSEIRQSHLTNDPRVQDAYSLRCMPQVHGAVRDALAHCQGVLLIESASATDNPLVFAVAGEGEPGKGEVISGGNFHGAPLAFAFDYAAIAIADLMNMSERRSDRLVNPDKNEGLPPFLARRPGLESGFMAAQVAAASLVNEARVLAHPASADNITTSGGKEDHVSMGMTSALKLRSIVDLAENLLAIELLTAAEGLEHRRPLKAGVGVERAFVVVRKISPPLTQDRALAGDIARVAEAIRRGDFDDEAEKS
;
A
#
# COMPACT_ATOMS: atom_id res chain seq x y z
N MET A 1 9.71 6.94 -16.63
CA MET A 1 10.13 7.64 -15.38
C MET A 1 11.65 7.69 -15.30
N GLU A 2 12.19 8.86 -15.02
CA GLU A 2 13.62 9.09 -14.84
C GLU A 2 14.01 8.92 -13.37
N LEU A 3 15.03 8.09 -13.08
CA LEU A 3 15.49 7.81 -11.73
C LEU A 3 16.76 8.61 -11.41
N ASN A 4 16.70 9.41 -10.36
CA ASN A 4 17.81 10.19 -9.85
C ASN A 4 17.88 10.21 -8.31
N GLY A 5 17.12 9.34 -7.64
CA GLY A 5 17.01 9.29 -6.17
C GLY A 5 16.03 10.32 -5.59
N GLU A 6 15.23 11.01 -6.40
CA GLU A 6 14.20 11.93 -5.92
C GLU A 6 12.97 11.18 -5.39
N GLN A 7 12.09 11.93 -4.74
CA GLN A 7 10.86 11.38 -4.17
C GLN A 7 9.93 10.79 -5.24
N ILE A 8 9.36 9.64 -4.94
CA ILE A 8 8.36 8.97 -5.76
C ILE A 8 7.04 9.01 -5.00
N SER A 9 6.03 9.68 -5.56
CA SER A 9 4.68 9.70 -5.00
C SER A 9 4.00 8.34 -5.14
N LEU A 10 2.97 8.08 -4.31
CA LEU A 10 2.18 6.83 -4.42
C LEU A 10 1.54 6.66 -5.79
N VAL A 11 1.13 7.75 -6.44
CA VAL A 11 0.56 7.72 -7.79
C VAL A 11 1.62 7.29 -8.82
N GLN A 12 2.82 7.86 -8.76
CA GLN A 12 3.94 7.46 -9.63
C GLN A 12 4.35 6.00 -9.38
N LEU A 13 4.41 5.58 -8.09
CA LEU A 13 4.68 4.19 -7.71
C LEU A 13 3.66 3.24 -8.36
N ALA A 14 2.37 3.57 -8.27
CA ALA A 14 1.29 2.78 -8.85
C ALA A 14 1.31 2.77 -10.38
N ALA A 15 1.66 3.89 -11.02
CA ALA A 15 1.77 3.97 -12.48
C ALA A 15 2.83 3.00 -13.04
N VAL A 16 3.99 2.95 -12.41
CA VAL A 16 5.04 1.96 -12.76
C VAL A 16 4.62 0.55 -12.37
N ALA A 17 4.03 0.36 -11.19
CA ALA A 17 3.55 -0.93 -10.72
C ALA A 17 2.50 -1.56 -11.65
N SER A 18 1.63 -0.76 -12.27
CA SER A 18 0.63 -1.22 -13.25
C SER A 18 1.19 -1.53 -14.64
N GLY A 19 2.48 -1.28 -14.88
CA GLY A 19 3.14 -1.59 -16.16
C GLY A 19 3.03 -0.51 -17.22
N GLY A 20 2.53 0.68 -16.88
CA GLY A 20 2.28 1.76 -17.83
C GLY A 20 3.50 2.60 -18.20
N GLU A 21 4.61 2.52 -17.46
CA GLU A 21 5.73 3.44 -17.61
C GLU A 21 7.09 2.73 -17.56
N ALA A 22 7.96 3.04 -18.53
CA ALA A 22 9.34 2.58 -18.53
C ALA A 22 10.21 3.41 -17.59
N VAL A 23 11.26 2.79 -17.02
CA VAL A 23 12.15 3.44 -16.07
C VAL A 23 13.62 3.37 -16.53
N HIS A 24 14.40 4.41 -16.27
CA HIS A 24 15.83 4.46 -16.56
C HIS A 24 16.55 5.45 -15.62
N ILE A 25 17.83 5.23 -15.38
CA ILE A 25 18.66 6.17 -14.63
C ILE A 25 19.00 7.39 -15.48
N THR A 26 18.96 8.59 -14.89
CA THR A 26 19.35 9.82 -15.57
C THR A 26 20.87 9.97 -15.67
N ASP A 27 21.33 10.71 -16.67
CA ASP A 27 22.74 11.10 -16.78
C ASP A 27 23.18 11.93 -15.56
N ARG A 28 22.28 12.65 -14.91
CA ARG A 28 22.55 13.42 -13.68
C ARG A 28 22.87 12.53 -12.48
N ALA A 29 22.33 11.30 -12.40
CA ALA A 29 22.63 10.37 -11.31
C ALA A 29 24.00 9.68 -11.48
N ARG A 30 24.43 9.41 -12.72
CA ARG A 30 25.64 8.64 -13.04
C ARG A 30 26.91 9.12 -12.35
N PRO A 31 27.25 10.43 -12.32
CA PRO A 31 28.48 10.89 -11.67
C PRO A 31 28.56 10.52 -10.18
N ARG A 32 27.43 10.57 -9.45
CA ARG A 32 27.38 10.20 -8.02
C ARG A 32 27.58 8.71 -7.83
N ILE A 33 26.93 7.90 -8.66
CA ILE A 33 27.06 6.44 -8.64
C ILE A 33 28.50 6.04 -8.90
N LEU A 34 29.13 6.60 -9.95
CA LEU A 34 30.52 6.32 -10.30
C LEU A 34 31.51 6.78 -9.23
N ALA A 35 31.27 7.95 -8.60
CA ALA A 35 32.13 8.45 -7.53
C ALA A 35 32.12 7.52 -6.31
N SER A 36 30.93 7.07 -5.86
CA SER A 36 30.79 6.16 -4.74
C SER A 36 31.39 4.77 -5.05
N ARG A 37 31.21 4.26 -6.28
CA ARG A 37 31.83 3.02 -6.74
C ARG A 37 33.33 3.09 -6.71
N LYS A 38 33.91 4.16 -7.24
CA LYS A 38 35.37 4.39 -7.27
C LYS A 38 35.98 4.41 -5.86
N LEU A 39 35.28 4.97 -4.87
CA LEU A 39 35.73 4.95 -3.48
C LEU A 39 35.80 3.50 -2.93
N ILE A 40 34.81 2.66 -3.22
CA ILE A 40 34.83 1.23 -2.85
C ILE A 40 36.02 0.51 -3.50
N GLU A 41 36.30 0.74 -4.78
CA GLU A 41 37.42 0.13 -5.49
C GLU A 41 38.75 0.52 -4.87
N GLN A 42 38.95 1.78 -4.50
CA GLN A 42 40.16 2.26 -3.83
C GLN A 42 40.34 1.67 -2.43
N ILE A 43 39.24 1.50 -1.67
CA ILE A 43 39.27 0.81 -0.36
C ILE A 43 39.81 -0.61 -0.53
N ILE A 44 39.35 -1.32 -1.56
CA ILE A 44 39.81 -2.69 -1.88
C ILE A 44 41.27 -2.71 -2.31
N GLU A 45 41.69 -1.75 -3.14
CA GLU A 45 43.07 -1.61 -3.60
C GLU A 45 44.07 -1.34 -2.47
N ARG A 46 43.68 -0.48 -1.52
CA ARG A 46 44.47 -0.15 -0.32
C ARG A 46 44.39 -1.21 0.77
N ASP A 47 43.62 -2.25 0.57
CA ASP A 47 43.37 -3.33 1.55
C ASP A 47 42.86 -2.85 2.91
N ALA A 48 42.17 -1.70 2.95
CA ALA A 48 41.57 -1.15 4.15
C ALA A 48 40.36 -1.99 4.58
N VAL A 49 40.29 -2.34 5.85
CA VAL A 49 39.17 -3.14 6.39
C VAL A 49 37.96 -2.25 6.61
N VAL A 50 36.88 -2.51 5.86
CA VAL A 50 35.63 -1.75 5.93
C VAL A 50 34.45 -2.71 5.97
N TYR A 51 33.58 -2.53 6.98
CA TYR A 51 32.37 -3.34 7.12
C TYR A 51 31.52 -3.36 5.84
N GLY A 52 31.04 -4.52 5.45
CA GLY A 52 30.16 -4.69 4.30
C GLY A 52 30.88 -4.60 2.93
N VAL A 53 32.18 -4.24 2.90
CA VAL A 53 33.01 -4.21 1.72
C VAL A 53 33.87 -5.47 1.63
N ASN A 54 34.69 -5.73 2.66
CA ASN A 54 35.63 -6.84 2.74
C ASN A 54 35.64 -7.52 4.10
N THR A 55 34.52 -7.52 4.80
CA THR A 55 34.27 -8.27 6.05
C THR A 55 33.08 -9.21 5.89
N GLY A 56 32.90 -10.14 6.81
CA GLY A 56 31.63 -10.84 7.00
C GLY A 56 30.51 -9.88 7.44
N PHE A 57 29.32 -10.42 7.72
CA PHE A 57 28.12 -9.63 8.02
C PHE A 57 27.53 -10.03 9.38
N GLY A 58 26.76 -9.11 10.00
CA GLY A 58 26.08 -9.35 11.27
C GLY A 58 27.06 -9.81 12.38
N LYS A 59 26.84 -10.97 12.97
CA LYS A 59 27.72 -11.56 13.98
C LYS A 59 29.12 -11.84 13.48
N LEU A 60 29.33 -12.01 12.16
CA LEU A 60 30.61 -12.31 11.51
C LEU A 60 31.33 -11.06 11.00
N ALA A 61 30.93 -9.86 11.39
CA ALA A 61 31.49 -8.58 10.93
C ALA A 61 32.98 -8.41 11.18
N GLU A 62 33.53 -9.11 12.19
CA GLU A 62 34.95 -9.07 12.56
C GLU A 62 35.84 -9.97 11.66
N VAL A 63 35.25 -10.79 10.79
CA VAL A 63 35.98 -11.70 9.92
C VAL A 63 36.37 -10.98 8.63
N ARG A 64 37.67 -10.77 8.41
CA ARG A 64 38.20 -10.18 7.17
C ARG A 64 38.18 -11.21 6.03
N ILE A 65 37.72 -10.78 4.86
CA ILE A 65 37.62 -11.59 3.64
C ILE A 65 38.73 -11.15 2.64
N ARG A 66 39.40 -12.11 2.06
CA ARG A 66 40.49 -11.85 1.08
C ARG A 66 39.91 -11.31 -0.24
N ARG A 67 40.68 -10.48 -0.94
CA ARG A 67 40.26 -9.82 -2.20
C ARG A 67 39.70 -10.79 -3.25
N HIS A 68 40.35 -11.94 -3.46
CA HIS A 68 39.93 -12.93 -4.45
C HIS A 68 38.64 -13.69 -4.05
N GLU A 69 38.17 -13.57 -2.81
CA GLU A 69 36.96 -14.21 -2.30
C GLU A 69 35.75 -13.25 -2.27
N LEU A 70 35.95 -11.94 -2.56
CA LEU A 70 34.89 -10.93 -2.39
C LEU A 70 33.67 -11.18 -3.30
N ARG A 71 33.86 -11.59 -4.56
CA ARG A 71 32.75 -11.94 -5.46
C ARG A 71 31.96 -13.13 -4.91
N GLN A 72 32.65 -14.16 -4.44
CA GLN A 72 32.03 -15.33 -3.84
C GLN A 72 31.26 -14.97 -2.56
N LEU A 73 31.80 -14.06 -1.73
CA LEU A 73 31.13 -13.55 -0.54
C LEU A 73 29.79 -12.90 -0.91
N GLN A 74 29.75 -12.01 -1.92
CA GLN A 74 28.52 -11.33 -2.33
C GLN A 74 27.48 -12.31 -2.86
N LEU A 75 27.90 -13.29 -3.66
CA LEU A 75 27.00 -14.33 -4.17
C LEU A 75 26.47 -15.23 -3.05
N ASN A 76 27.33 -15.64 -2.11
CA ASN A 76 26.92 -16.44 -0.94
C ASN A 76 25.95 -15.67 -0.04
N LEU A 77 26.13 -14.36 0.11
CA LEU A 77 25.22 -13.50 0.85
C LEU A 77 23.83 -13.54 0.23
N VAL A 78 23.71 -13.29 -1.07
CA VAL A 78 22.44 -13.35 -1.80
C VAL A 78 21.78 -14.72 -1.65
N ARG A 79 22.53 -15.81 -1.88
CA ARG A 79 22.00 -17.18 -1.80
C ARG A 79 21.52 -17.54 -0.39
N SER A 80 22.30 -17.22 0.64
CA SER A 80 21.99 -17.59 2.03
C SER A 80 20.79 -16.83 2.61
N HIS A 81 20.49 -15.64 2.10
CA HIS A 81 19.37 -14.80 2.56
C HIS A 81 18.08 -15.02 1.74
N ALA A 82 18.13 -15.73 0.63
CA ALA A 82 16.96 -16.09 -0.17
C ALA A 82 16.18 -17.26 0.47
N CYS A 83 15.68 -17.05 1.66
CA CYS A 83 14.96 -18.03 2.49
C CYS A 83 13.48 -17.64 2.74
N GLY A 84 12.92 -16.78 1.89
CA GLY A 84 11.52 -16.38 1.97
C GLY A 84 10.56 -17.53 1.75
N ILE A 85 9.38 -17.47 2.39
CA ILE A 85 8.32 -18.49 2.33
C ILE A 85 6.94 -17.84 2.11
N GLY A 86 5.94 -18.65 1.83
CA GLY A 86 4.56 -18.21 1.62
C GLY A 86 4.24 -17.96 0.15
N ASN A 87 3.17 -17.22 -0.09
CA ASN A 87 2.74 -16.89 -1.44
C ASN A 87 3.71 -15.89 -2.10
N PRO A 88 3.89 -15.93 -3.41
CA PRO A 88 4.61 -14.88 -4.11
C PRO A 88 3.89 -13.53 -3.95
N LEU A 89 4.65 -12.45 -3.81
CA LEU A 89 4.14 -11.09 -3.99
C LEU A 89 3.54 -10.96 -5.40
N SER A 90 2.53 -10.12 -5.53
CA SER A 90 1.89 -9.85 -6.81
C SER A 90 2.84 -9.11 -7.77
N GLU A 91 2.57 -9.22 -9.07
CA GLU A 91 3.35 -8.51 -10.10
C GLU A 91 3.47 -7.00 -9.81
N PRO A 92 2.39 -6.26 -9.47
CA PRO A 92 2.51 -4.85 -9.11
C PRO A 92 3.41 -4.59 -7.90
N GLU A 93 3.36 -5.42 -6.86
CA GLU A 93 4.20 -5.29 -5.68
C GLU A 93 5.68 -5.52 -6.00
N VAL A 94 6.00 -6.52 -6.82
CA VAL A 94 7.37 -6.78 -7.26
C VAL A 94 7.89 -5.65 -8.14
N ARG A 95 7.08 -5.12 -9.06
CA ARG A 95 7.43 -3.97 -9.89
C ARG A 95 7.72 -2.72 -9.05
N ALA A 96 6.86 -2.43 -8.08
CA ALA A 96 7.07 -1.35 -7.13
C ALA A 96 8.37 -1.53 -6.31
N MET A 97 8.65 -2.74 -5.84
CA MET A 97 9.88 -3.08 -5.12
C MET A 97 11.13 -2.87 -5.99
N MET A 98 11.11 -3.31 -7.26
CA MET A 98 12.20 -3.10 -8.20
C MET A 98 12.46 -1.61 -8.47
N LEU A 99 11.40 -0.83 -8.71
CA LEU A 99 11.46 0.61 -8.89
C LEU A 99 12.10 1.32 -7.70
N LEU A 100 11.58 1.07 -6.49
CA LEU A 100 12.08 1.67 -5.26
C LEU A 100 13.55 1.29 -5.02
N ARG A 101 13.95 0.03 -5.31
CA ARG A 101 15.34 -0.38 -5.17
C ARG A 101 16.25 0.34 -6.16
N ALA A 102 15.85 0.44 -7.42
CA ALA A 102 16.60 1.18 -8.42
C ALA A 102 16.77 2.66 -8.05
N ASN A 103 15.70 3.29 -7.52
CA ASN A 103 15.73 4.70 -7.11
C ASN A 103 16.67 4.94 -5.92
N VAL A 104 16.67 4.07 -4.91
CA VAL A 104 17.59 4.18 -3.77
C VAL A 104 19.05 4.04 -4.21
N LEU A 105 19.35 3.09 -5.10
CA LEU A 105 20.69 2.92 -5.64
C LEU A 105 21.13 4.11 -6.51
N ALA A 106 20.20 4.77 -7.21
CA ALA A 106 20.45 5.97 -8.01
C ALA A 106 20.84 7.21 -7.19
N LEU A 107 20.63 7.18 -5.85
CA LEU A 107 21.22 8.20 -4.94
C LEU A 107 22.74 8.26 -5.02
N GLY A 108 23.40 7.15 -5.41
CA GLY A 108 24.85 7.06 -5.48
C GLY A 108 25.54 6.95 -4.11
N LEU A 109 24.84 6.43 -3.09
CA LEU A 109 25.37 6.27 -1.73
C LEU A 109 25.65 4.79 -1.37
N SER A 110 25.44 3.86 -2.30
CA SER A 110 25.56 2.41 -2.05
C SER A 110 26.85 1.79 -2.56
N GLY A 111 27.65 2.50 -3.38
CA GLY A 111 28.91 2.00 -3.93
C GLY A 111 28.76 0.89 -4.98
N VAL A 112 27.61 0.80 -5.64
CA VAL A 112 27.33 -0.15 -6.72
C VAL A 112 27.76 0.42 -8.08
N ARG A 113 27.95 -0.46 -9.07
CA ARG A 113 28.13 -0.06 -10.48
C ARG A 113 26.79 0.37 -11.10
N CYS A 114 26.85 1.20 -12.16
CA CYS A 114 25.66 1.60 -12.93
C CYS A 114 24.93 0.39 -13.52
N GLU A 115 25.65 -0.64 -13.97
CA GLU A 115 25.11 -1.86 -14.58
C GLU A 115 24.13 -2.61 -13.67
N VAL A 116 24.29 -2.50 -12.34
CA VAL A 116 23.36 -3.09 -11.36
C VAL A 116 21.99 -2.43 -11.46
N ILE A 117 21.96 -1.09 -11.53
CA ILE A 117 20.71 -0.31 -11.61
C ILE A 117 20.10 -0.44 -13.01
N GLU A 118 20.93 -0.42 -14.04
CA GLU A 118 20.50 -0.58 -15.43
C GLU A 118 19.83 -1.94 -15.65
N LEU A 119 20.38 -3.03 -15.11
CA LEU A 119 19.76 -4.34 -15.23
C LEU A 119 18.43 -4.41 -14.48
N LEU A 120 18.31 -3.79 -13.28
CA LEU A 120 17.02 -3.67 -12.57
C LEU A 120 15.98 -2.96 -13.44
N CYS A 121 16.34 -1.82 -14.05
CA CYS A 121 15.46 -1.06 -14.93
C CYS A 121 15.09 -1.87 -16.19
N GLU A 122 16.07 -2.54 -16.84
CA GLU A 122 15.82 -3.36 -18.02
C GLU A 122 14.92 -4.56 -17.74
N MET A 123 15.10 -5.25 -16.61
CA MET A 123 14.20 -6.33 -16.20
C MET A 123 12.77 -5.82 -16.01
N LEU A 124 12.60 -4.67 -15.32
CA LEU A 124 11.30 -4.05 -15.11
C LEU A 124 10.64 -3.65 -16.44
N ASN A 125 11.39 -3.02 -17.35
CA ASN A 125 10.91 -2.57 -18.66
C ASN A 125 10.56 -3.75 -19.59
N ARG A 126 11.30 -4.84 -19.50
CA ARG A 126 11.08 -6.07 -20.28
C ARG A 126 10.16 -7.08 -19.61
N ARG A 127 9.51 -6.68 -18.52
CA ARG A 127 8.50 -7.47 -17.80
C ARG A 127 9.02 -8.81 -17.29
N ILE A 128 10.26 -8.82 -16.77
CA ILE A 128 10.82 -9.94 -16.03
C ILE A 128 10.68 -9.63 -14.54
N TYR A 129 9.83 -10.37 -13.86
CA TYR A 129 9.52 -10.13 -12.45
C TYR A 129 10.00 -11.27 -11.58
N PRO A 130 10.98 -11.04 -10.69
CA PRO A 130 11.41 -12.05 -9.73
C PRO A 130 10.26 -12.65 -8.94
N VAL A 131 10.30 -13.95 -8.68
CA VAL A 131 9.35 -14.60 -7.78
C VAL A 131 9.82 -14.37 -6.35
N VAL A 132 9.13 -13.49 -5.63
CA VAL A 132 9.49 -13.06 -4.28
C VAL A 132 8.45 -13.55 -3.30
N PRO A 133 8.76 -14.49 -2.38
CA PRO A 133 7.86 -14.90 -1.31
C PRO A 133 7.57 -13.77 -0.33
N GLU A 134 6.32 -13.69 0.16
CA GLU A 134 5.85 -12.57 0.97
C GLU A 134 6.35 -12.57 2.43
N LYS A 135 6.88 -13.69 2.96
CA LYS A 135 7.28 -13.83 4.36
C LYS A 135 8.77 -14.14 4.49
N GLY A 136 9.37 -13.69 5.60
CA GLY A 136 10.79 -13.93 5.91
C GLY A 136 11.55 -12.67 6.29
N SER A 137 10.89 -11.49 6.32
CA SER A 137 11.49 -10.24 6.80
C SER A 137 10.91 -9.85 8.17
N VAL A 138 11.77 -9.48 9.10
CA VAL A 138 11.44 -8.84 10.38
C VAL A 138 11.73 -7.33 10.37
N GLY A 139 12.28 -6.83 9.25
CA GLY A 139 12.55 -5.41 9.05
C GLY A 139 13.65 -4.82 9.93
N ALA A 140 14.57 -5.65 10.45
CA ALA A 140 15.71 -5.21 11.28
C ALA A 140 16.80 -4.58 10.41
N SER A 141 17.36 -5.35 9.48
CA SER A 141 18.30 -4.89 8.43
C SER A 141 17.56 -4.58 7.13
N GLY A 142 16.33 -4.10 7.23
CA GLY A 142 15.37 -3.99 6.14
C GLY A 142 14.81 -5.36 5.73
N ASP A 143 14.50 -5.51 4.45
CA ASP A 143 13.80 -6.65 3.87
C ASP A 143 14.76 -7.67 3.25
N LEU A 144 15.70 -8.23 4.04
CA LEU A 144 16.79 -9.07 3.53
C LEU A 144 16.28 -10.22 2.66
N ALA A 145 15.33 -11.03 3.13
CA ALA A 145 14.88 -12.20 2.39
C ALA A 145 14.13 -11.82 1.09
N PRO A 146 13.12 -10.93 1.08
CA PRO A 146 12.48 -10.50 -0.16
C PRO A 146 13.45 -9.90 -1.18
N LEU A 147 14.35 -9.02 -0.75
CA LEU A 147 15.34 -8.39 -1.62
C LEU A 147 16.41 -9.39 -2.12
N SER A 148 16.69 -10.44 -1.36
CA SER A 148 17.57 -11.52 -1.83
C SER A 148 16.96 -12.31 -2.99
N HIS A 149 15.67 -12.59 -2.97
CA HIS A 149 14.97 -13.21 -4.10
C HIS A 149 15.00 -12.32 -5.35
N LEU A 150 14.89 -10.99 -5.18
CA LEU A 150 15.10 -10.04 -6.27
C LEU A 150 16.55 -10.13 -6.80
N ALA A 151 17.54 -10.09 -5.90
CA ALA A 151 18.95 -10.13 -6.25
C ALA A 151 19.38 -11.45 -6.93
N LEU A 152 18.79 -12.60 -6.53
CA LEU A 152 19.00 -13.88 -7.22
C LEU A 152 18.66 -13.79 -8.69
N SER A 153 17.56 -13.12 -9.05
CA SER A 153 17.19 -12.99 -10.46
C SER A 153 18.19 -12.15 -11.26
N LEU A 154 18.81 -11.14 -10.65
CA LEU A 154 19.85 -10.34 -11.30
C LEU A 154 21.12 -11.17 -11.64
N VAL A 155 21.45 -12.15 -10.81
CA VAL A 155 22.58 -13.06 -11.04
C VAL A 155 22.20 -14.30 -11.87
N GLY A 156 20.96 -14.35 -12.39
CA GLY A 156 20.47 -15.46 -13.21
C GLY A 156 20.05 -16.69 -12.42
N GLU A 157 19.94 -16.59 -11.10
CA GLU A 157 19.46 -17.67 -10.24
C GLU A 157 18.00 -17.43 -9.78
N GLY A 158 17.40 -18.41 -9.10
CA GLY A 158 16.01 -18.33 -8.70
C GLY A 158 15.04 -18.37 -9.87
N GLU A 159 13.83 -17.87 -9.65
CA GLU A 159 12.74 -17.93 -10.60
C GLU A 159 12.17 -16.52 -10.88
N ALA A 160 11.63 -16.35 -12.08
CA ALA A 160 10.95 -15.14 -12.52
C ALA A 160 9.64 -15.47 -13.24
N LEU A 161 8.72 -14.52 -13.23
CA LEU A 161 7.56 -14.47 -14.11
C LEU A 161 7.95 -13.71 -15.37
N PHE A 162 7.75 -14.32 -16.53
CA PHE A 162 7.93 -13.71 -17.83
C PHE A 162 6.80 -14.16 -18.77
N GLU A 163 6.11 -13.21 -19.41
CA GLU A 163 4.93 -13.48 -20.25
C GLU A 163 3.86 -14.36 -19.56
N GLY A 164 3.61 -14.08 -18.27
CA GLY A 164 2.65 -14.82 -17.44
C GLY A 164 3.08 -16.24 -17.06
N ARG A 165 4.32 -16.64 -17.35
CA ARG A 165 4.86 -17.98 -17.06
C ARG A 165 5.99 -17.91 -16.06
N ARG A 166 5.99 -18.81 -15.09
CA ARG A 166 7.08 -19.01 -14.14
C ARG A 166 8.18 -19.86 -14.78
N MET A 167 9.43 -19.38 -14.73
CA MET A 167 10.61 -20.04 -15.27
C MET A 167 11.86 -19.67 -14.49
N SER A 168 13.02 -20.27 -14.80
CA SER A 168 14.29 -19.83 -14.20
C SER A 168 14.64 -18.42 -14.65
N SER A 169 15.23 -17.61 -13.76
CA SER A 169 15.66 -16.26 -14.09
C SER A 169 16.68 -16.22 -15.23
N ALA A 170 17.60 -17.20 -15.30
CA ALA A 170 18.53 -17.33 -16.41
C ALA A 170 17.83 -17.49 -17.77
N GLU A 171 16.77 -18.29 -17.82
CA GLU A 171 15.98 -18.50 -19.04
C GLU A 171 15.23 -17.22 -19.43
N ALA A 172 14.61 -16.52 -18.46
CA ALA A 172 13.89 -15.27 -18.70
C ALA A 172 14.84 -14.17 -19.25
N LEU A 173 16.00 -13.97 -18.64
CA LEU A 173 17.02 -13.02 -19.07
C LEU A 173 17.53 -13.36 -20.49
N ARG A 174 17.85 -14.63 -20.75
CA ARG A 174 18.31 -15.09 -22.06
C ARG A 174 17.32 -14.79 -23.18
N ARG A 175 16.02 -14.96 -22.93
CA ARG A 175 14.95 -14.69 -23.93
C ARG A 175 14.92 -13.24 -24.40
N VAL A 176 15.25 -12.32 -23.53
CA VAL A 176 15.31 -10.88 -23.86
C VAL A 176 16.75 -10.38 -24.08
N ARG A 177 17.75 -11.28 -24.18
CA ARG A 177 19.15 -10.96 -24.43
C ARG A 177 19.79 -10.07 -23.35
N LEU A 178 19.40 -10.24 -22.09
CA LEU A 178 20.04 -9.64 -20.94
C LEU A 178 21.05 -10.63 -20.35
N THR A 179 22.19 -10.11 -19.91
CA THR A 179 23.25 -10.89 -19.28
C THR A 179 23.12 -10.82 -17.76
N PRO A 180 23.12 -11.95 -17.03
CA PRO A 180 23.19 -11.94 -15.57
C PRO A 180 24.42 -11.20 -15.05
N LEU A 181 24.29 -10.57 -13.88
CA LEU A 181 25.40 -9.88 -13.23
C LEU A 181 26.35 -10.86 -12.55
N GLU A 182 27.65 -10.58 -12.68
CA GLU A 182 28.67 -11.03 -11.72
C GLU A 182 28.81 -9.92 -10.65
N LEU A 183 28.43 -10.23 -9.39
CA LEU A 183 28.48 -9.26 -8.31
C LEU A 183 29.92 -8.92 -7.91
N GLU A 184 30.19 -7.64 -7.74
CA GLU A 184 31.42 -7.12 -7.18
C GLU A 184 31.25 -6.80 -5.69
N ALA A 185 32.36 -6.49 -4.99
CA ALA A 185 32.33 -6.12 -3.58
C ALA A 185 31.28 -5.03 -3.26
N LYS A 186 30.58 -5.16 -2.16
CA LYS A 186 29.47 -4.33 -1.69
C LYS A 186 28.13 -4.56 -2.42
N GLU A 187 28.11 -5.03 -3.67
CA GLU A 187 26.90 -5.07 -4.49
C GLU A 187 25.84 -6.06 -3.97
N GLY A 188 26.25 -7.23 -3.46
CA GLY A 188 25.32 -8.16 -2.83
C GLY A 188 24.62 -7.51 -1.64
N LEU A 189 25.37 -6.93 -0.69
CA LEU A 189 24.80 -6.26 0.47
C LEU A 189 23.92 -5.07 0.04
N ALA A 190 24.38 -4.24 -0.90
CA ALA A 190 23.63 -3.12 -1.44
C ALA A 190 22.32 -3.51 -2.14
N LEU A 191 22.19 -4.73 -2.62
CA LEU A 191 20.94 -5.25 -3.19
C LEU A 191 19.94 -5.74 -2.14
N LEU A 192 20.39 -6.16 -0.96
CA LEU A 192 19.57 -6.78 0.07
C LEU A 192 19.14 -5.82 1.19
N ASN A 193 19.98 -4.83 1.50
CA ASN A 193 19.86 -4.01 2.68
C ASN A 193 18.97 -2.79 2.40
N GLY A 194 17.74 -2.80 2.89
CA GLY A 194 16.78 -1.72 2.68
C GLY A 194 15.32 -2.13 2.86
N THR A 195 14.40 -1.17 2.78
CA THR A 195 12.98 -1.26 3.17
C THR A 195 12.03 -1.41 1.98
N GLN A 196 12.52 -1.72 0.78
CA GLN A 196 11.76 -1.58 -0.45
C GLN A 196 10.63 -2.60 -0.63
N ALA A 197 10.71 -3.78 -0.02
CA ALA A 197 9.61 -4.75 -0.10
C ALA A 197 8.43 -4.31 0.76
N MET A 198 8.65 -3.95 2.04
CA MET A 198 7.59 -3.42 2.90
C MET A 198 7.02 -2.11 2.36
N HIS A 199 7.87 -1.24 1.79
CA HIS A 199 7.43 0.02 1.17
C HIS A 199 6.54 -0.24 -0.05
N ALA A 200 6.89 -1.18 -0.93
CA ALA A 200 6.10 -1.53 -2.10
C ALA A 200 4.72 -2.07 -1.72
N VAL A 201 4.67 -3.06 -0.84
CA VAL A 201 3.42 -3.69 -0.39
C VAL A 201 2.54 -2.68 0.35
N GLY A 202 3.10 -2.01 1.36
CA GLY A 202 2.37 -1.05 2.17
C GLY A 202 1.99 0.22 1.41
N GLY A 203 2.84 0.70 0.49
CA GLY A 203 2.57 1.88 -0.33
C GLY A 203 1.42 1.68 -1.31
N LEU A 204 1.37 0.55 -2.00
CA LEU A 204 0.23 0.22 -2.87
C LEU A 204 -1.06 0.01 -2.06
N ALA A 205 -0.96 -0.61 -0.87
CA ALA A 205 -2.10 -0.75 0.03
C ALA A 205 -2.58 0.62 0.56
N LEU A 206 -1.67 1.54 0.89
CA LEU A 206 -2.02 2.89 1.35
C LEU A 206 -2.74 3.71 0.28
N LEU A 207 -2.34 3.62 -0.98
CA LEU A 207 -3.04 4.28 -2.09
C LEU A 207 -4.48 3.77 -2.22
N ARG A 208 -4.70 2.46 -2.11
CA ARG A 208 -6.04 1.86 -2.09
C ARG A 208 -6.84 2.31 -0.86
N ALA A 209 -6.21 2.39 0.33
CA ALA A 209 -6.82 2.88 1.54
C ALA A 209 -7.32 4.34 1.42
N GLN A 210 -6.57 5.20 0.76
CA GLN A 210 -6.98 6.59 0.47
C GLN A 210 -8.23 6.64 -0.43
N ARG A 211 -8.31 5.78 -1.45
CA ARG A 211 -9.52 5.64 -2.26
C ARG A 211 -10.69 5.15 -1.42
N LEU A 212 -10.49 4.12 -0.58
CA LEU A 212 -11.54 3.60 0.31
C LEU A 212 -12.11 4.67 1.25
N ALA A 213 -11.27 5.57 1.77
CA ALA A 213 -11.74 6.67 2.61
C ALA A 213 -12.69 7.62 1.86
N ARG A 214 -12.50 7.82 0.54
CA ARG A 214 -13.43 8.59 -0.30
C ARG A 214 -14.71 7.83 -0.60
N VAL A 215 -14.59 6.56 -0.98
CA VAL A 215 -15.75 5.69 -1.25
C VAL A 215 -16.62 5.50 0.00
N ALA A 216 -16.02 5.51 1.20
CA ALA A 216 -16.76 5.45 2.46
C ALA A 216 -17.67 6.66 2.68
N ASP A 217 -17.28 7.86 2.22
CA ASP A 217 -18.15 9.04 2.25
C ASP A 217 -19.34 8.85 1.29
N VAL A 218 -19.07 8.32 0.09
CA VAL A 218 -20.13 8.02 -0.92
C VAL A 218 -21.13 6.99 -0.36
N ALA A 219 -20.64 5.87 0.19
CA ALA A 219 -21.47 4.84 0.79
C ALA A 219 -22.27 5.39 1.99
N GLY A 220 -21.61 6.21 2.83
CA GLY A 220 -22.23 6.88 3.96
C GLY A 220 -23.33 7.86 3.55
N ALA A 221 -23.13 8.66 2.50
CA ALA A 221 -24.14 9.56 1.96
C ALA A 221 -25.33 8.79 1.37
N MET A 222 -25.09 7.70 0.61
CA MET A 222 -26.14 6.82 0.11
C MET A 222 -26.97 6.21 1.26
N THR A 223 -26.31 5.76 2.32
CA THR A 223 -26.96 5.21 3.50
C THR A 223 -27.76 6.27 4.26
N LEU A 224 -27.18 7.48 4.44
CA LEU A 224 -27.86 8.58 5.13
C LEU A 224 -29.18 8.94 4.43
N GLU A 225 -29.16 9.07 3.11
CA GLU A 225 -30.36 9.39 2.34
C GLU A 225 -31.38 8.25 2.33
N ALA A 226 -30.95 7.00 2.19
CA ALA A 226 -31.83 5.83 2.30
C ALA A 226 -32.54 5.78 3.66
N LEU A 227 -31.87 6.21 4.73
CA LEU A 227 -32.41 6.29 6.10
C LEU A 227 -33.07 7.64 6.39
N LYS A 228 -33.30 8.50 5.39
CA LYS A 228 -33.86 9.86 5.60
C LYS A 228 -33.12 10.66 6.66
N GLY A 229 -31.78 10.55 6.70
CA GLY A 229 -30.94 11.30 7.64
C GLY A 229 -30.82 12.79 7.29
N THR A 230 -30.21 13.56 8.18
CA THR A 230 -30.04 15.00 8.00
C THR A 230 -28.58 15.40 7.80
N PRO A 231 -28.24 16.26 6.81
CA PRO A 231 -26.90 16.81 6.64
C PRO A 231 -26.54 17.92 7.65
N ALA A 232 -27.44 18.26 8.60
CA ALA A 232 -27.20 19.33 9.56
C ALA A 232 -25.90 19.18 10.35
N ALA A 233 -25.45 17.94 10.62
CA ALA A 233 -24.18 17.67 11.29
C ALA A 233 -22.94 17.99 10.44
N PHE A 234 -23.11 18.22 9.14
CA PHE A 234 -22.02 18.53 8.19
C PHE A 234 -21.84 20.04 7.97
N ASP A 235 -22.64 20.89 8.64
CA ASP A 235 -22.53 22.35 8.55
C ASP A 235 -21.09 22.80 8.81
N LEU A 236 -20.55 23.62 7.90
CA LEU A 236 -19.15 24.05 7.93
C LEU A 236 -18.80 24.89 9.18
N ARG A 237 -19.78 25.51 9.82
CA ARG A 237 -19.58 26.23 11.10
C ARG A 237 -19.15 25.27 12.21
N LEU A 238 -19.69 24.03 12.23
CA LEU A 238 -19.28 22.98 13.17
C LEU A 238 -17.83 22.55 12.90
N GLN A 239 -17.47 22.36 11.62
CA GLN A 239 -16.13 21.95 11.22
C GLN A 239 -15.10 23.05 11.50
N ASN A 240 -15.44 24.30 11.29
CA ASN A 240 -14.58 25.45 11.61
C ASN A 240 -14.39 25.65 13.12
N ALA A 241 -15.34 25.26 13.95
CA ALA A 241 -15.22 25.27 15.41
C ALA A 241 -14.24 24.20 15.95
N ARG A 242 -13.96 23.14 15.16
CA ARG A 242 -13.00 22.08 15.45
C ARG A 242 -12.20 21.76 14.18
N PRO A 243 -11.17 22.54 13.80
CA PRO A 243 -10.64 22.65 12.46
C PRO A 243 -9.60 21.55 12.11
N HIS A 244 -9.92 20.27 12.30
CA HIS A 244 -9.13 19.18 11.74
C HIS A 244 -9.27 19.15 10.21
N PRO A 245 -8.18 19.09 9.43
CA PRO A 245 -8.25 19.19 7.99
C PRO A 245 -9.14 18.12 7.34
N GLY A 246 -8.97 16.86 7.70
CA GLY A 246 -9.77 15.75 7.17
C GLY A 246 -11.24 15.87 7.51
N GLN A 247 -11.58 16.33 8.73
CA GLN A 247 -12.97 16.54 9.16
C GLN A 247 -13.69 17.54 8.25
N LYS A 248 -13.03 18.64 7.89
CA LYS A 248 -13.57 19.67 6.99
C LYS A 248 -13.79 19.11 5.57
N VAL A 249 -12.78 18.45 5.03
CA VAL A 249 -12.84 17.84 3.68
C VAL A 249 -13.98 16.82 3.58
N VAL A 250 -14.18 15.98 4.58
CA VAL A 250 -15.29 15.00 4.60
C VAL A 250 -16.64 15.69 4.64
N ALA A 251 -16.80 16.73 5.48
CA ALA A 251 -18.07 17.47 5.55
C ALA A 251 -18.43 18.15 4.23
N GLU A 252 -17.47 18.80 3.58
CA GLU A 252 -17.64 19.42 2.27
C GLU A 252 -18.00 18.38 1.19
N HIS A 253 -17.34 17.22 1.20
CA HIS A 253 -17.63 16.12 0.27
C HIS A 253 -19.04 15.56 0.49
N LEU A 254 -19.43 15.26 1.73
CA LEU A 254 -20.79 14.79 2.04
C LEU A 254 -21.88 15.79 1.62
N LEU A 255 -21.67 17.08 1.86
CA LEU A 255 -22.61 18.11 1.42
C LEU A 255 -22.74 18.15 -0.10
N SER A 256 -21.65 18.04 -0.84
CA SER A 256 -21.65 18.02 -2.31
C SER A 256 -22.36 16.79 -2.88
N LEU A 257 -22.19 15.62 -2.24
CA LEU A 257 -22.86 14.38 -2.66
C LEU A 257 -24.39 14.48 -2.52
N MET A 258 -24.88 15.18 -1.49
CA MET A 258 -26.29 15.28 -1.14
C MET A 258 -27.00 16.51 -1.74
N ASP A 259 -26.29 17.30 -2.56
CA ASP A 259 -26.90 18.49 -3.18
C ASP A 259 -28.11 18.14 -4.04
N GLY A 260 -29.18 18.94 -3.94
CA GLY A 260 -30.38 18.76 -4.72
C GLY A 260 -31.29 17.58 -4.32
N SER A 261 -31.09 16.95 -3.13
CA SER A 261 -31.86 15.78 -2.71
C SER A 261 -33.35 16.04 -2.50
N GLU A 262 -34.21 15.35 -3.28
CA GLU A 262 -35.66 15.34 -3.07
C GLU A 262 -36.01 14.51 -1.83
N ILE A 263 -35.26 13.46 -1.53
CA ILE A 263 -35.45 12.65 -0.31
C ILE A 263 -35.29 13.56 0.92
N ARG A 264 -34.26 14.40 0.97
CA ARG A 264 -34.06 15.35 2.08
C ARG A 264 -35.21 16.37 2.15
N GLN A 265 -35.64 16.88 1.00
CA GLN A 265 -36.76 17.84 0.95
C GLN A 265 -38.05 17.24 1.55
N SER A 266 -38.29 15.94 1.35
CA SER A 266 -39.52 15.26 1.81
C SER A 266 -39.71 15.22 3.34
N HIS A 267 -38.65 15.47 4.13
CA HIS A 267 -38.68 15.43 5.60
C HIS A 267 -37.96 16.62 6.26
N LEU A 268 -37.88 17.77 5.59
CA LEU A 268 -37.32 19.01 6.17
C LEU A 268 -38.14 19.49 7.39
N THR A 269 -39.46 19.28 7.35
CA THR A 269 -40.38 19.63 8.41
C THR A 269 -41.05 18.37 8.93
N ASN A 270 -41.41 18.40 10.22
CA ASN A 270 -42.10 17.30 10.90
C ASN A 270 -41.28 15.99 10.99
N ASP A 271 -39.96 16.07 10.94
CA ASP A 271 -39.10 14.92 11.22
C ASP A 271 -39.19 14.63 12.75
N PRO A 272 -39.66 13.44 13.16
CA PRO A 272 -39.80 13.11 14.59
C PRO A 272 -38.46 12.91 15.28
N ARG A 273 -37.36 12.77 14.51
CA ARG A 273 -36.02 12.51 15.04
C ARG A 273 -35.33 13.82 15.37
N VAL A 274 -34.73 13.88 16.56
CA VAL A 274 -33.93 15.02 17.01
C VAL A 274 -32.52 14.93 16.45
N GLN A 275 -31.95 13.71 16.34
CA GLN A 275 -30.60 13.45 15.91
C GLN A 275 -30.48 12.09 15.22
N ASP A 276 -29.60 12.02 14.21
CA ASP A 276 -29.18 10.76 13.62
C ASP A 276 -28.19 10.00 14.54
N ALA A 277 -28.03 8.71 14.30
CA ALA A 277 -27.02 7.89 14.96
C ALA A 277 -25.58 8.36 14.64
N TYR A 278 -24.63 8.03 15.50
CA TYR A 278 -23.24 8.46 15.33
C TYR A 278 -22.60 7.93 14.04
N SER A 279 -22.94 6.72 13.61
CA SER A 279 -22.45 6.17 12.33
C SER A 279 -22.89 6.98 11.10
N LEU A 280 -23.86 7.89 11.25
CA LEU A 280 -24.33 8.83 10.23
C LEU A 280 -23.81 10.25 10.52
N ARG A 281 -24.13 10.83 11.68
CA ARG A 281 -23.81 12.24 11.96
C ARG A 281 -22.35 12.52 12.30
N CYS A 282 -21.57 11.51 12.76
CA CYS A 282 -20.15 11.67 13.09
C CYS A 282 -19.22 11.25 11.93
N MET A 283 -19.72 11.10 10.71
CA MET A 283 -18.87 10.81 9.55
C MET A 283 -17.75 11.85 9.37
N PRO A 284 -17.98 13.17 9.47
CA PRO A 284 -16.87 14.13 9.34
C PRO A 284 -15.76 13.90 10.36
N GLN A 285 -16.09 13.59 11.61
CA GLN A 285 -15.11 13.40 12.67
C GLN A 285 -14.32 12.10 12.51
N VAL A 286 -14.98 11.00 12.17
CA VAL A 286 -14.33 9.68 12.08
C VAL A 286 -13.64 9.49 10.73
N HIS A 287 -14.33 9.68 9.61
CA HIS A 287 -13.72 9.58 8.28
C HIS A 287 -12.61 10.63 8.11
N GLY A 288 -12.78 11.83 8.70
CA GLY A 288 -11.77 12.88 8.71
C GLY A 288 -10.50 12.47 9.45
N ALA A 289 -10.64 11.86 10.63
CA ALA A 289 -9.49 11.34 11.39
C ALA A 289 -8.75 10.24 10.60
N VAL A 290 -9.50 9.39 9.87
CA VAL A 290 -8.89 8.40 8.97
C VAL A 290 -8.10 9.08 7.85
N ARG A 291 -8.65 10.10 7.19
CA ARG A 291 -7.94 10.85 6.13
C ARG A 291 -6.68 11.51 6.66
N ASP A 292 -6.71 12.12 7.85
CA ASP A 292 -5.54 12.75 8.48
C ASP A 292 -4.47 11.71 8.81
N ALA A 293 -4.86 10.52 9.30
CA ALA A 293 -3.94 9.40 9.55
C ALA A 293 -3.26 8.90 8.26
N LEU A 294 -4.04 8.70 7.19
CA LEU A 294 -3.50 8.26 5.89
C LEU A 294 -2.58 9.31 5.26
N ALA A 295 -2.88 10.60 5.42
CA ALA A 295 -2.02 11.70 4.96
C ALA A 295 -0.68 11.72 5.70
N HIS A 296 -0.68 11.49 7.02
CA HIS A 296 0.55 11.32 7.80
C HIS A 296 1.39 10.14 7.25
N CYS A 297 0.77 8.98 7.06
CA CYS A 297 1.45 7.81 6.52
C CYS A 297 2.06 8.08 5.13
N GLN A 298 1.32 8.77 4.25
CA GLN A 298 1.82 9.17 2.94
C GLN A 298 3.07 10.05 3.04
N GLY A 299 3.10 10.98 3.99
CA GLY A 299 4.28 11.83 4.23
C GLY A 299 5.52 11.01 4.61
N VAL A 300 5.36 9.99 5.45
CA VAL A 300 6.45 9.06 5.81
C VAL A 300 6.96 8.31 4.58
N LEU A 301 6.06 7.74 3.76
CA LEU A 301 6.43 7.00 2.57
C LEU A 301 7.12 7.87 1.52
N LEU A 302 6.68 9.11 1.38
CA LEU A 302 7.30 10.05 0.44
C LEU A 302 8.76 10.35 0.82
N ILE A 303 9.06 10.55 2.10
CA ILE A 303 10.42 10.71 2.60
C ILE A 303 11.24 9.43 2.34
N GLU A 304 10.70 8.27 2.70
CA GLU A 304 11.38 6.99 2.55
C GLU A 304 11.73 6.67 1.09
N SER A 305 10.89 7.05 0.13
CA SER A 305 11.10 6.79 -1.31
C SER A 305 12.37 7.42 -1.89
N ALA A 306 12.89 8.48 -1.25
CA ALA A 306 14.11 9.19 -1.61
C ALA A 306 15.23 9.03 -0.56
N SER A 307 15.10 8.07 0.36
CA SER A 307 16.05 7.87 1.45
C SER A 307 17.06 6.77 1.14
N ALA A 308 18.31 6.99 1.56
CA ALA A 308 19.35 5.96 1.49
C ALA A 308 19.15 4.96 2.65
N THR A 309 18.46 3.87 2.36
CA THR A 309 18.12 2.80 3.32
C THR A 309 19.10 1.63 3.32
N ASP A 310 20.28 1.80 2.76
CA ASP A 310 21.38 0.83 2.73
C ASP A 310 22.34 1.01 3.92
N ASN A 311 23.27 0.09 4.09
CA ASN A 311 24.38 0.15 5.05
C ASN A 311 25.55 -0.76 4.63
N PRO A 312 26.81 -0.29 4.75
CA PRO A 312 27.20 1.08 5.06
C PRO A 312 26.94 2.04 3.90
N LEU A 313 26.82 3.32 4.20
CA LEU A 313 26.69 4.36 3.17
C LEU A 313 28.06 4.89 2.76
N VAL A 314 28.17 5.26 1.48
CA VAL A 314 29.41 5.68 0.82
C VAL A 314 29.29 7.16 0.45
N PHE A 315 29.96 8.02 1.19
CA PHE A 315 29.97 9.47 0.98
C PHE A 315 31.22 9.87 0.18
N ALA A 316 31.15 9.76 -1.13
CA ALA A 316 32.24 10.15 -2.02
C ALA A 316 32.19 11.65 -2.34
N VAL A 317 33.34 12.31 -2.39
CA VAL A 317 33.43 13.69 -2.86
C VAL A 317 33.33 13.70 -4.38
N ALA A 318 32.24 14.31 -4.90
CA ALA A 318 32.05 14.50 -6.33
C ALA A 318 32.79 15.78 -6.78
N GLY A 319 33.76 15.67 -7.74
CA GLY A 319 34.48 16.81 -8.29
C GLY A 319 35.78 16.42 -9.02
N GLU A 320 36.28 17.31 -9.88
CA GLU A 320 37.44 17.05 -10.74
C GLU A 320 38.80 16.99 -10.02
N GLY A 321 38.86 17.33 -8.71
CA GLY A 321 40.15 17.51 -8.03
C GLY A 321 40.80 16.24 -7.48
N GLU A 322 40.04 15.32 -6.87
CA GLU A 322 40.57 14.10 -6.23
C GLU A 322 39.54 12.97 -6.21
N PRO A 323 39.37 12.24 -7.31
CA PRO A 323 38.44 11.11 -7.35
C PRO A 323 38.84 10.03 -6.35
N GLY A 324 37.89 9.58 -5.50
CA GLY A 324 38.10 8.54 -4.49
C GLY A 324 38.39 9.07 -3.08
N LYS A 325 38.24 10.39 -2.83
CA LYS A 325 38.11 10.92 -1.46
C LYS A 325 36.69 10.75 -0.98
N GLY A 326 36.53 10.43 0.31
CA GLY A 326 35.25 10.25 0.95
C GLY A 326 35.32 9.32 2.15
N GLU A 327 34.21 9.03 2.71
CA GLU A 327 34.05 8.19 3.90
C GLU A 327 33.01 7.09 3.68
N VAL A 328 33.20 5.95 4.33
CA VAL A 328 32.21 4.89 4.42
C VAL A 328 31.74 4.80 5.87
N ILE A 329 30.46 5.08 6.08
CA ILE A 329 29.89 5.18 7.42
C ILE A 329 28.84 4.09 7.62
N SER A 330 29.01 3.28 8.67
CA SER A 330 28.01 2.29 9.10
C SER A 330 27.00 2.91 10.05
N GLY A 331 25.73 2.71 9.77
CA GLY A 331 24.60 3.24 10.56
C GLY A 331 23.42 2.28 10.57
N GLY A 332 22.20 2.80 10.80
CA GLY A 332 20.96 2.04 10.94
C GLY A 332 19.87 2.42 9.97
N ASN A 333 20.16 3.06 8.84
CA ASN A 333 19.15 3.58 7.91
C ASN A 333 18.29 2.50 7.25
N PHE A 334 18.69 1.26 7.35
CA PHE A 334 17.92 0.09 6.90
C PHE A 334 16.76 -0.28 7.82
N HIS A 335 16.67 0.29 9.04
CA HIS A 335 15.68 -0.14 10.03
C HIS A 335 14.27 0.31 9.64
N GLY A 336 13.36 -0.65 9.47
CA GLY A 336 12.01 -0.42 8.94
C GLY A 336 11.00 0.23 9.89
N ALA A 337 11.40 0.72 11.08
CA ALA A 337 10.47 1.26 12.08
C ALA A 337 9.59 2.41 11.58
N PRO A 338 10.07 3.40 10.80
CA PRO A 338 9.21 4.47 10.29
C PRO A 338 8.04 3.93 9.46
N LEU A 339 8.31 2.96 8.58
CA LEU A 339 7.28 2.33 7.76
C LEU A 339 6.36 1.41 8.57
N ALA A 340 6.91 0.65 9.53
CA ALA A 340 6.13 -0.25 10.38
C ALA A 340 5.05 0.51 11.15
N PHE A 341 5.41 1.63 11.79
CA PHE A 341 4.46 2.49 12.51
C PHE A 341 3.42 3.11 11.57
N ALA A 342 3.84 3.58 10.39
CA ALA A 342 2.93 4.15 9.42
C ALA A 342 1.89 3.12 8.94
N PHE A 343 2.30 1.89 8.63
CA PHE A 343 1.39 0.85 8.17
C PHE A 343 0.44 0.36 9.26
N ASP A 344 0.92 0.18 10.49
CA ASP A 344 0.05 -0.18 11.61
C ASP A 344 -0.94 0.94 11.95
N TYR A 345 -0.53 2.21 11.88
CA TYR A 345 -1.43 3.35 12.06
C TYR A 345 -2.50 3.41 10.97
N ALA A 346 -2.14 3.21 9.70
CA ALA A 346 -3.10 3.12 8.61
C ALA A 346 -4.07 1.92 8.79
N ALA A 347 -3.57 0.77 9.25
CA ALA A 347 -4.37 -0.42 9.52
C ALA A 347 -5.44 -0.17 10.60
N ILE A 348 -5.06 0.50 11.69
CA ILE A 348 -5.99 0.91 12.75
C ILE A 348 -7.06 1.86 12.20
N ALA A 349 -6.65 2.86 11.41
CA ALA A 349 -7.57 3.85 10.84
C ALA A 349 -8.60 3.20 9.90
N ILE A 350 -8.18 2.29 9.02
CA ILE A 350 -9.11 1.59 8.11
C ILE A 350 -10.01 0.62 8.86
N ALA A 351 -9.52 -0.07 9.89
CA ALA A 351 -10.36 -0.93 10.71
C ALA A 351 -11.47 -0.14 11.45
N ASP A 352 -11.20 1.09 11.88
CA ASP A 352 -12.22 1.97 12.48
C ASP A 352 -13.24 2.48 11.44
N LEU A 353 -12.78 2.82 10.24
CA LEU A 353 -13.66 3.15 9.11
C LEU A 353 -14.62 1.99 8.78
N MET A 354 -14.12 0.75 8.82
CA MET A 354 -14.91 -0.46 8.63
C MET A 354 -15.99 -0.62 9.71
N ASN A 355 -15.69 -0.29 10.98
CA ASN A 355 -16.69 -0.30 12.05
C ASN A 355 -17.87 0.63 11.73
N MET A 356 -17.62 1.83 11.21
CA MET A 356 -18.66 2.79 10.80
C MET A 356 -19.53 2.22 9.68
N SER A 357 -18.91 1.66 8.64
CA SER A 357 -19.61 1.09 7.49
C SER A 357 -20.52 -0.08 7.89
N GLU A 358 -20.02 -0.99 8.72
CA GLU A 358 -20.80 -2.13 9.20
C GLU A 358 -22.02 -1.66 10.04
N ARG A 359 -21.84 -0.68 10.93
CA ARG A 359 -22.96 -0.13 11.70
C ARG A 359 -24.02 0.53 10.81
N ARG A 360 -23.64 1.13 9.70
CA ARG A 360 -24.58 1.68 8.72
C ARG A 360 -25.32 0.58 7.98
N SER A 361 -24.62 -0.49 7.60
CA SER A 361 -25.22 -1.67 6.97
C SER A 361 -26.24 -2.35 7.91
N ASP A 362 -25.91 -2.51 9.20
CA ASP A 362 -26.84 -3.00 10.23
C ASP A 362 -28.12 -2.12 10.29
N ARG A 363 -27.96 -0.80 10.29
CA ARG A 363 -29.13 0.10 10.36
C ARG A 363 -30.06 -0.04 9.16
N LEU A 364 -29.52 -0.20 7.97
CA LEU A 364 -30.33 -0.35 6.75
C LEU A 364 -31.21 -1.60 6.77
N VAL A 365 -30.69 -2.70 7.29
CA VAL A 365 -31.40 -3.99 7.28
C VAL A 365 -32.27 -4.23 8.53
N ASN A 366 -32.00 -3.53 9.63
CA ASN A 366 -32.65 -3.74 10.90
C ASN A 366 -34.02 -3.00 10.96
N PRO A 367 -35.15 -3.70 11.03
CA PRO A 367 -36.47 -3.08 10.99
C PRO A 367 -36.72 -2.05 12.11
N ASP A 368 -36.04 -2.17 13.25
CA ASP A 368 -36.20 -1.25 14.38
C ASP A 368 -35.41 0.06 14.19
N LYS A 369 -34.58 0.18 13.14
CA LYS A 369 -33.64 1.30 12.93
C LYS A 369 -33.61 1.85 11.51
N ASN A 370 -34.37 1.28 10.57
CA ASN A 370 -34.24 1.53 9.14
C ASN A 370 -35.23 2.55 8.56
N GLU A 371 -35.91 3.30 9.45
CA GLU A 371 -36.79 4.39 9.05
C GLU A 371 -37.93 3.96 8.11
N GLY A 372 -38.54 2.82 8.41
CA GLY A 372 -39.69 2.27 7.70
C GLY A 372 -39.34 1.60 6.35
N LEU A 373 -38.08 1.25 6.12
CA LEU A 373 -37.72 0.33 5.04
C LEU A 373 -38.22 -1.09 5.39
N PRO A 374 -38.45 -1.97 4.39
CA PRO A 374 -38.80 -3.36 4.68
C PRO A 374 -37.71 -4.06 5.51
N PRO A 375 -38.09 -5.00 6.42
CA PRO A 375 -37.12 -5.83 7.12
C PRO A 375 -36.12 -6.47 6.17
N PHE A 376 -34.82 -6.30 6.45
CA PHE A 376 -33.71 -6.78 5.61
C PHE A 376 -33.76 -6.32 4.15
N LEU A 377 -34.52 -5.29 3.85
CA LEU A 377 -34.78 -4.77 2.49
C LEU A 377 -35.41 -5.82 1.56
N ALA A 378 -36.05 -6.85 2.11
CA ALA A 378 -36.74 -7.89 1.37
C ALA A 378 -38.10 -7.41 0.88
N ARG A 379 -38.51 -7.78 -0.33
CA ARG A 379 -39.83 -7.41 -0.87
C ARG A 379 -40.96 -8.18 -0.22
N ARG A 380 -40.70 -9.43 0.18
CA ARG A 380 -41.64 -10.31 0.87
C ARG A 380 -40.98 -10.89 2.14
N PRO A 381 -40.85 -10.08 3.21
CA PRO A 381 -40.19 -10.51 4.45
C PRO A 381 -40.82 -11.79 5.00
N GLY A 382 -39.99 -12.73 5.42
CA GLY A 382 -40.40 -14.05 5.89
C GLY A 382 -40.34 -15.14 4.80
N LEU A 383 -40.73 -14.85 3.56
CA LEU A 383 -40.47 -15.73 2.41
C LEU A 383 -39.06 -15.46 1.83
N GLU A 384 -38.64 -14.22 1.92
CA GLU A 384 -37.34 -13.73 1.45
C GLU A 384 -36.53 -13.21 2.63
N SER A 385 -35.21 -13.40 2.58
CA SER A 385 -34.26 -12.95 3.60
C SER A 385 -33.53 -11.65 3.22
N GLY A 386 -33.56 -11.23 1.96
CA GLY A 386 -32.97 -10.00 1.48
C GLY A 386 -31.47 -9.90 1.79
N PHE A 387 -31.06 -8.80 2.40
CA PHE A 387 -29.68 -8.53 2.78
C PHE A 387 -29.26 -9.03 4.17
N MET A 388 -30.07 -9.87 4.85
CA MET A 388 -29.75 -10.40 6.18
C MET A 388 -28.35 -11.03 6.22
N ALA A 389 -28.08 -12.00 5.34
CA ALA A 389 -26.80 -12.71 5.32
C ALA A 389 -25.62 -11.82 4.84
N ALA A 390 -25.88 -10.81 4.02
CA ALA A 390 -24.85 -9.83 3.62
C ALA A 390 -24.38 -9.00 4.82
N GLN A 391 -25.26 -8.60 5.73
CA GLN A 391 -24.87 -7.91 6.98
C GLN A 391 -24.06 -8.86 7.90
N VAL A 392 -24.42 -10.14 8.01
CA VAL A 392 -23.62 -11.13 8.76
C VAL A 392 -22.20 -11.25 8.16
N ALA A 393 -22.08 -11.27 6.82
CA ALA A 393 -20.79 -11.25 6.17
C ALA A 393 -20.00 -9.96 6.50
N ALA A 394 -20.65 -8.78 6.48
CA ALA A 394 -20.04 -7.52 6.88
C ALA A 394 -19.48 -7.57 8.31
N ALA A 395 -20.23 -8.11 9.25
CA ALA A 395 -19.80 -8.28 10.65
C ALA A 395 -18.58 -9.22 10.76
N SER A 396 -18.54 -10.29 9.97
CA SER A 396 -17.39 -11.21 9.91
C SER A 396 -16.12 -10.50 9.42
N LEU A 397 -16.21 -9.70 8.33
CA LEU A 397 -15.07 -8.96 7.79
C LEU A 397 -14.51 -7.95 8.81
N VAL A 398 -15.39 -7.26 9.55
CA VAL A 398 -14.97 -6.33 10.61
C VAL A 398 -14.28 -7.05 11.77
N ASN A 399 -14.77 -8.24 12.15
CA ASN A 399 -14.12 -9.02 13.20
C ASN A 399 -12.69 -9.43 12.81
N GLU A 400 -12.48 -9.87 11.59
CA GLU A 400 -11.15 -10.22 11.07
C GLU A 400 -10.24 -8.98 11.02
N ALA A 401 -10.74 -7.85 10.51
CA ALA A 401 -10.00 -6.59 10.48
C ALA A 401 -9.53 -6.13 11.87
N ARG A 402 -10.35 -6.32 12.92
CA ARG A 402 -9.98 -5.99 14.31
C ARG A 402 -8.81 -6.83 14.81
N VAL A 403 -8.76 -8.13 14.47
CA VAL A 403 -7.64 -9.00 14.81
C VAL A 403 -6.38 -8.54 14.08
N LEU A 404 -6.49 -8.24 12.78
CA LEU A 404 -5.38 -7.75 11.96
C LEU A 404 -4.90 -6.34 12.36
N ALA A 405 -5.75 -5.51 12.95
CA ALA A 405 -5.37 -4.16 13.39
C ALA A 405 -4.47 -4.14 14.63
N HIS A 406 -4.23 -5.27 15.30
CA HIS A 406 -3.24 -5.32 16.39
C HIS A 406 -1.85 -4.96 15.84
N PRO A 407 -1.15 -3.92 16.37
CA PRO A 407 0.11 -3.46 15.80
C PRO A 407 1.20 -4.54 15.84
N ALA A 408 1.79 -4.88 14.70
CA ALA A 408 2.94 -5.78 14.64
C ALA A 408 4.21 -5.09 15.12
N SER A 409 4.30 -3.77 14.93
CA SER A 409 5.43 -2.94 15.38
C SER A 409 5.56 -2.81 16.90
N ALA A 410 4.56 -3.28 17.66
CA ALA A 410 4.61 -3.33 19.12
C ALA A 410 5.41 -4.55 19.66
N ASP A 411 5.65 -5.56 18.81
CA ASP A 411 6.39 -6.78 19.17
C ASP A 411 7.88 -6.65 18.82
N ASN A 412 8.70 -7.44 19.51
CA ASN A 412 10.14 -7.52 19.27
C ASN A 412 10.68 -8.94 19.45
N ILE A 413 11.59 -9.35 18.56
CA ILE A 413 12.30 -10.65 18.62
C ILE A 413 13.76 -10.42 18.25
N THR A 414 14.68 -10.96 19.04
CA THR A 414 16.12 -10.92 18.74
C THR A 414 16.47 -11.89 17.62
N THR A 415 17.22 -11.42 16.61
CA THR A 415 17.71 -12.21 15.47
C THR A 415 19.22 -12.06 15.28
N SER A 416 19.81 -12.71 14.27
CA SER A 416 21.22 -12.58 13.83
C SER A 416 22.24 -12.75 14.99
N GLY A 417 22.02 -13.74 15.88
CA GLY A 417 22.92 -14.04 16.99
C GLY A 417 23.04 -12.89 17.99
N GLY A 418 21.99 -12.09 18.17
CA GLY A 418 21.91 -10.98 19.13
C GLY A 418 22.43 -9.64 18.62
N LYS A 419 22.84 -9.52 17.33
CA LYS A 419 23.20 -8.22 16.74
C LYS A 419 21.96 -7.42 16.33
N GLU A 420 20.88 -8.10 15.96
CA GLU A 420 19.57 -7.54 15.66
C GLU A 420 18.65 -7.80 16.88
N ASP A 421 18.88 -7.09 17.96
CA ASP A 421 18.16 -7.24 19.24
C ASP A 421 16.89 -6.39 19.33
N HIS A 422 16.67 -5.53 18.29
CA HIS A 422 15.44 -4.78 18.06
C HIS A 422 15.06 -4.81 16.58
N VAL A 423 13.82 -5.20 16.29
CA VAL A 423 13.29 -5.35 14.92
C VAL A 423 12.01 -4.56 14.74
N SER A 424 11.68 -4.17 13.49
CA SER A 424 10.53 -3.30 13.23
C SER A 424 9.22 -4.03 12.96
N MET A 425 9.27 -5.26 12.46
CA MET A 425 8.14 -6.02 11.91
C MET A 425 7.44 -5.33 10.72
N GLY A 426 8.14 -4.45 10.00
CA GLY A 426 7.56 -3.59 8.96
C GLY A 426 6.90 -4.36 7.82
N MET A 427 7.48 -5.48 7.37
CA MET A 427 6.84 -6.30 6.34
C MET A 427 5.53 -6.93 6.85
N THR A 428 5.47 -7.37 8.10
CA THR A 428 4.23 -7.87 8.72
C THR A 428 3.17 -6.76 8.79
N SER A 429 3.54 -5.54 9.18
CA SER A 429 2.63 -4.38 9.21
C SER A 429 2.09 -4.08 7.81
N ALA A 430 2.94 -4.10 6.77
CA ALA A 430 2.53 -3.88 5.38
C ALA A 430 1.55 -4.94 4.86
N LEU A 431 1.83 -6.23 5.12
CA LEU A 431 0.95 -7.34 4.74
C LEU A 431 -0.40 -7.29 5.45
N LYS A 432 -0.43 -6.92 6.72
CA LYS A 432 -1.67 -6.72 7.49
C LYS A 432 -2.49 -5.57 6.93
N LEU A 433 -1.87 -4.43 6.62
CA LEU A 433 -2.56 -3.30 5.98
C LEU A 433 -3.18 -3.73 4.64
N ARG A 434 -2.43 -4.45 3.80
CA ARG A 434 -2.95 -5.01 2.53
C ARG A 434 -4.20 -5.84 2.76
N SER A 435 -4.15 -6.77 3.73
CA SER A 435 -5.27 -7.65 4.04
C SER A 435 -6.49 -6.88 4.55
N ILE A 436 -6.30 -5.89 5.43
CA ILE A 436 -7.39 -5.04 5.94
C ILE A 436 -8.03 -4.24 4.81
N VAL A 437 -7.24 -3.72 3.87
CA VAL A 437 -7.75 -3.01 2.69
C VAL A 437 -8.60 -3.93 1.81
N ASP A 438 -8.17 -5.19 1.59
CA ASP A 438 -8.97 -6.18 0.85
C ASP A 438 -10.32 -6.47 1.52
N LEU A 439 -10.34 -6.58 2.86
CA LEU A 439 -11.57 -6.74 3.64
C LEU A 439 -12.47 -5.49 3.55
N ALA A 440 -11.89 -4.31 3.62
CA ALA A 440 -12.62 -3.03 3.58
C ALA A 440 -13.28 -2.79 2.22
N GLU A 441 -12.66 -3.16 1.11
CA GLU A 441 -13.26 -3.09 -0.22
C GLU A 441 -14.53 -3.93 -0.33
N ASN A 442 -14.50 -5.16 0.20
CA ASN A 442 -15.67 -6.03 0.22
C ASN A 442 -16.76 -5.52 1.16
N LEU A 443 -16.39 -4.97 2.32
CA LEU A 443 -17.34 -4.40 3.26
C LEU A 443 -18.06 -3.16 2.68
N LEU A 444 -17.31 -2.24 2.06
CA LEU A 444 -17.92 -1.06 1.41
C LEU A 444 -18.78 -1.47 0.22
N ALA A 445 -18.42 -2.54 -0.51
CA ALA A 445 -19.28 -3.09 -1.54
C ALA A 445 -20.63 -3.60 -0.98
N ILE A 446 -20.62 -4.22 0.19
CA ILE A 446 -21.86 -4.63 0.89
C ILE A 446 -22.68 -3.41 1.27
N GLU A 447 -22.08 -2.36 1.85
CA GLU A 447 -22.79 -1.14 2.21
C GLU A 447 -23.39 -0.45 0.98
N LEU A 448 -22.61 -0.29 -0.11
CA LEU A 448 -23.10 0.33 -1.36
C LEU A 448 -24.30 -0.44 -1.95
N LEU A 449 -24.25 -1.77 -1.98
CA LEU A 449 -25.36 -2.61 -2.44
C LEU A 449 -26.60 -2.46 -1.55
N THR A 450 -26.41 -2.49 -0.24
CA THR A 450 -27.48 -2.38 0.74
C THR A 450 -28.10 -0.99 0.71
N ALA A 451 -27.27 0.07 0.61
CA ALA A 451 -27.76 1.45 0.50
C ALA A 451 -28.49 1.69 -0.82
N ALA A 452 -28.00 1.13 -1.93
CA ALA A 452 -28.69 1.22 -3.22
C ALA A 452 -30.07 0.56 -3.16
N GLU A 453 -30.21 -0.60 -2.48
CA GLU A 453 -31.52 -1.22 -2.28
C GLU A 453 -32.43 -0.36 -1.38
N GLY A 454 -31.88 0.23 -0.32
CA GLY A 454 -32.62 1.20 0.52
C GLY A 454 -33.14 2.40 -0.28
N LEU A 455 -32.32 2.96 -1.16
CA LEU A 455 -32.73 4.06 -2.07
C LEU A 455 -33.79 3.63 -3.08
N GLU A 456 -33.80 2.38 -3.54
CA GLU A 456 -34.84 1.84 -4.41
C GLU A 456 -36.23 1.92 -3.76
N HIS A 457 -36.30 1.67 -2.46
CA HIS A 457 -37.55 1.80 -1.68
C HIS A 457 -37.97 3.27 -1.42
N ARG A 458 -37.12 4.25 -1.72
CA ARG A 458 -37.44 5.69 -1.64
C ARG A 458 -37.97 6.27 -2.94
N ARG A 459 -37.89 5.52 -4.05
CA ARG A 459 -38.41 5.97 -5.35
C ARG A 459 -39.92 6.28 -5.24
N PRO A 460 -40.44 7.31 -5.95
CA PRO A 460 -39.82 8.05 -7.06
C PRO A 460 -38.90 9.20 -6.65
N LEU A 461 -38.73 9.52 -5.34
CA LEU A 461 -37.87 10.60 -4.89
C LEU A 461 -36.42 10.33 -5.28
N LYS A 462 -35.73 11.37 -5.75
CA LYS A 462 -34.32 11.30 -6.11
C LYS A 462 -33.45 11.72 -4.93
N ALA A 463 -32.33 11.03 -4.81
CA ALA A 463 -31.25 11.41 -3.89
C ALA A 463 -30.45 12.61 -4.41
N GLY A 464 -29.48 13.11 -3.67
CA GLY A 464 -28.56 14.14 -4.11
C GLY A 464 -27.76 13.72 -5.35
N VAL A 465 -27.26 14.70 -6.11
CA VAL A 465 -26.61 14.47 -7.40
C VAL A 465 -25.46 13.47 -7.35
N GLY A 466 -24.59 13.56 -6.33
CA GLY A 466 -23.47 12.63 -6.15
C GLY A 466 -23.95 11.23 -5.76
N VAL A 467 -24.96 11.14 -4.88
CA VAL A 467 -25.56 9.87 -4.48
C VAL A 467 -26.26 9.18 -5.66
N GLU A 468 -26.98 9.92 -6.52
CA GLU A 468 -27.59 9.36 -7.74
C GLU A 468 -26.54 8.80 -8.70
N ARG A 469 -25.40 9.50 -8.88
CA ARG A 469 -24.29 8.97 -9.68
C ARG A 469 -23.81 7.62 -9.16
N ALA A 470 -23.53 7.52 -7.86
CA ALA A 470 -23.08 6.29 -7.24
C ALA A 470 -24.15 5.18 -7.32
N PHE A 471 -25.43 5.53 -7.09
CA PHE A 471 -26.56 4.61 -7.27
C PHE A 471 -26.59 4.02 -8.68
N VAL A 472 -26.41 4.85 -9.72
CA VAL A 472 -26.36 4.38 -11.11
C VAL A 472 -25.20 3.43 -11.36
N VAL A 473 -24.02 3.70 -10.80
CA VAL A 473 -22.85 2.79 -10.88
C VAL A 473 -23.21 1.44 -10.27
N VAL A 474 -23.75 1.41 -9.05
CA VAL A 474 -24.15 0.16 -8.38
C VAL A 474 -25.20 -0.58 -9.21
N ARG A 475 -26.22 0.11 -9.74
CA ARG A 475 -27.32 -0.51 -10.51
C ARG A 475 -26.90 -1.05 -11.88
N LYS A 476 -25.87 -0.51 -12.50
CA LYS A 476 -25.24 -1.11 -13.69
C LYS A 476 -24.57 -2.47 -13.39
N ILE A 477 -24.10 -2.67 -12.17
CA ILE A 477 -23.41 -3.88 -11.72
C ILE A 477 -24.37 -4.91 -11.13
N SER A 478 -25.33 -4.45 -10.34
CA SER A 478 -26.27 -5.25 -9.56
C SER A 478 -27.70 -4.68 -9.72
N PRO A 479 -28.61 -5.39 -10.38
CA PRO A 479 -30.00 -4.97 -10.50
C PRO A 479 -30.72 -5.02 -9.13
N PRO A 480 -31.86 -4.31 -8.96
CA PRO A 480 -32.64 -4.38 -7.73
C PRO A 480 -32.97 -5.81 -7.31
N LEU A 481 -33.09 -6.03 -5.99
CA LEU A 481 -33.45 -7.34 -5.44
C LEU A 481 -34.95 -7.57 -5.51
N THR A 482 -35.43 -8.10 -6.63
CA THR A 482 -36.85 -8.42 -6.82
C THR A 482 -37.26 -9.75 -6.17
N GLN A 483 -36.29 -10.63 -5.95
CA GLN A 483 -36.36 -11.90 -5.22
C GLN A 483 -34.97 -12.26 -4.71
N ASP A 484 -34.88 -13.14 -3.72
CA ASP A 484 -33.58 -13.59 -3.20
C ASP A 484 -32.71 -14.21 -4.31
N ARG A 485 -31.43 -13.85 -4.33
CA ARG A 485 -30.41 -14.42 -5.19
C ARG A 485 -29.04 -14.42 -4.50
N ALA A 486 -28.09 -15.18 -5.02
CA ALA A 486 -26.72 -15.20 -4.51
C ALA A 486 -26.02 -13.83 -4.73
N LEU A 487 -25.69 -13.11 -3.65
CA LEU A 487 -25.10 -11.76 -3.71
C LEU A 487 -23.55 -11.78 -3.80
N ALA A 488 -22.89 -12.92 -3.57
CA ALA A 488 -21.41 -12.99 -3.56
C ALA A 488 -20.77 -12.44 -4.86
N GLY A 489 -21.36 -12.75 -6.02
CA GLY A 489 -20.89 -12.22 -7.30
C GLY A 489 -21.12 -10.71 -7.45
N ASP A 490 -22.21 -10.18 -6.89
CA ASP A 490 -22.49 -8.74 -6.90
C ASP A 490 -21.48 -7.99 -6.01
N ILE A 491 -21.22 -8.49 -4.80
CA ILE A 491 -20.23 -7.94 -3.87
C ILE A 491 -18.85 -7.90 -4.54
N ALA A 492 -18.41 -9.00 -5.14
CA ALA A 492 -17.10 -9.05 -5.80
C ALA A 492 -16.98 -8.04 -6.96
N ARG A 493 -18.03 -7.89 -7.79
CA ARG A 493 -18.02 -6.91 -8.90
C ARG A 493 -18.04 -5.46 -8.41
N VAL A 494 -18.77 -5.14 -7.33
CA VAL A 494 -18.76 -3.79 -6.75
C VAL A 494 -17.41 -3.50 -6.09
N ALA A 495 -16.81 -4.46 -5.39
CA ALA A 495 -15.46 -4.32 -4.84
C ALA A 495 -14.42 -4.06 -5.95
N GLU A 496 -14.55 -4.74 -7.10
CA GLU A 496 -13.70 -4.47 -8.26
C GLU A 496 -13.94 -3.08 -8.86
N ALA A 497 -15.18 -2.60 -8.91
CA ALA A 497 -15.51 -1.23 -9.33
C ALA A 497 -14.88 -0.19 -8.37
N ILE A 498 -14.84 -0.45 -7.06
CA ILE A 498 -14.11 0.38 -6.09
C ILE A 498 -12.62 0.43 -6.44
N ARG A 499 -12.00 -0.71 -6.73
CA ARG A 499 -10.57 -0.77 -7.11
C ARG A 499 -10.26 0.01 -8.37
N ARG A 500 -11.14 -0.02 -9.37
CA ARG A 500 -10.99 0.73 -10.62
C ARG A 500 -11.21 2.23 -10.47
N GLY A 501 -11.83 2.70 -9.37
CA GLY A 501 -12.16 4.11 -9.17
C GLY A 501 -13.47 4.53 -9.83
N ASP A 502 -14.41 3.60 -10.05
CA ASP A 502 -15.71 3.91 -10.70
C ASP A 502 -16.59 4.83 -9.84
N PHE A 503 -16.26 4.98 -8.56
CA PHE A 503 -16.92 5.86 -7.59
C PHE A 503 -16.15 7.17 -7.33
N ASP A 504 -14.98 7.37 -7.95
CA ASP A 504 -14.19 8.60 -7.82
C ASP A 504 -14.90 9.76 -8.54
N ASP A 505 -14.82 10.99 -8.02
CA ASP A 505 -15.36 12.17 -8.68
C ASP A 505 -14.59 12.50 -9.96
N GLU A 506 -15.25 13.17 -10.93
CA GLU A 506 -14.62 13.53 -12.22
C GLU A 506 -13.37 14.39 -12.04
N ALA A 507 -13.33 15.25 -11.04
CA ALA A 507 -12.17 16.07 -10.71
C ALA A 507 -10.96 15.26 -10.19
N GLU A 508 -11.16 14.02 -9.76
CA GLU A 508 -10.12 13.12 -9.23
C GLU A 508 -9.61 12.11 -10.29
N LYS A 509 -10.25 12.06 -11.46
CA LYS A 509 -9.86 11.17 -12.57
C LYS A 509 -8.78 11.78 -13.48
N SER A 510 -8.45 13.05 -13.28
CA SER A 510 -7.40 13.80 -13.98
C SER A 510 -6.09 13.82 -13.17
#